data_6db31dcc79b57d017391b817b8aadbee
#
_entry.id   6db31dcc79b57d017391b817b8aadbee
#
_cell.length_a   1.000
_cell.length_b   1.000
_cell.length_c   1.000
_cell.angle_alpha   90.00
_cell.angle_beta   90.00
_cell.angle_gamma   90.00
#
_symmetry.space_group_name_H-M   'P 1'
#
loop_
_entity.id
_entity.type
_entity.pdbx_description
1 polymer ?
#
loop_
_entity_poly.entity_id
_entity_poly.type
_entity_poly.pdbx_seq_one_letter_code
_entity_poly.pdbx_strand_id
1 'polypeptide(L)'
;KANMYGHMPETFTASNGAEFKRPLVAGEPSSEAHTDTYFETNENWIMVNSFNTGNYGGCPMNQMAAIDDFTALYNDHPSGKVATDIGLPVGKRWWAGDSLLKGSTLYWQYKDLKTGKNYSMSENPGNYYLQLCLTTSRSGLNIALSSDAWNADKSAAVAKKGETIPMTVTVTNDAGQPQAGVAVLLTRDYAYSRGAVDKQYIEPGVIGEPVPFTTSPANMMLTPVAPAGTAVAFNNQNGLSTKWSGFTGDDGKLRFTLTQDKSLGLKTSVTAALANQFDEAASVDAIFTVQTSPDTPYASYWGHMPDTVQVNGVTLRRPYLKAELSAAPRDTWPFNNEFWGTNYYYQSEHVETSLTHLCGSQENIASLDDLKALQSVIGTLQWPTTSSWDYVSQDEGQSNKYYCSFNETTGQTTCTREKATTSGLGSCRVP
;
A
#
# COMPACT_ATOMS: atom_id res chain seq x y z
N LYS A 1 -2.42 -33.92 24.01
CA LYS A 1 -2.59 -34.64 25.29
C LYS A 1 -1.25 -35.15 25.77
N ALA A 2 -0.99 -35.01 27.07
CA ALA A 2 0.27 -35.51 27.66
C ALA A 2 0.39 -37.03 27.49
N ASN A 3 1.61 -37.49 27.22
CA ASN A 3 1.91 -38.89 27.05
C ASN A 3 1.92 -39.64 28.40
N MET A 4 2.18 -38.93 29.50
CA MET A 4 2.32 -39.48 30.83
C MET A 4 1.51 -38.70 31.85
N TYR A 5 1.12 -39.36 32.91
CA TYR A 5 0.56 -38.72 34.09
C TYR A 5 1.64 -37.85 34.76
N GLY A 6 1.45 -36.55 34.79
CA GLY A 6 2.43 -35.58 35.27
C GLY A 6 1.88 -34.58 36.27
N HIS A 7 2.78 -33.85 36.87
CA HIS A 7 2.47 -32.76 37.81
C HIS A 7 3.22 -31.47 37.48
N MET A 8 3.58 -31.30 36.18
CA MET A 8 4.16 -30.05 35.72
C MET A 8 3.17 -28.91 36.00
N PRO A 9 3.61 -27.81 36.62
CA PRO A 9 2.73 -26.68 36.89
C PRO A 9 2.25 -26.05 35.58
N GLU A 10 1.00 -25.62 35.56
CA GLU A 10 0.44 -24.88 34.40
C GLU A 10 1.11 -23.51 34.22
N THR A 11 1.60 -22.93 35.31
CA THR A 11 2.33 -21.64 35.29
C THR A 11 3.56 -21.74 36.24
N PHE A 12 4.57 -20.96 35.92
CA PHE A 12 5.76 -20.80 36.73
C PHE A 12 6.34 -19.39 36.57
N THR A 13 7.01 -18.88 37.57
CA THR A 13 7.49 -17.49 37.63
C THR A 13 9.01 -17.44 37.71
N ALA A 14 9.62 -16.60 36.90
CA ALA A 14 11.05 -16.30 36.98
C ALA A 14 11.33 -15.17 37.99
N SER A 15 12.59 -15.03 38.38
CA SER A 15 13.06 -14.06 39.41
C SER A 15 12.79 -12.58 38.99
N ASN A 16 12.63 -12.28 37.73
CA ASN A 16 12.25 -10.95 37.27
C ASN A 16 10.71 -10.67 37.35
N GLY A 17 9.93 -11.62 37.85
CA GLY A 17 8.49 -11.51 38.00
C GLY A 17 7.70 -11.95 36.78
N ALA A 18 8.35 -12.36 35.69
CA ALA A 18 7.65 -12.89 34.51
C ALA A 18 6.98 -14.23 34.85
N GLU A 19 5.68 -14.31 34.68
CA GLU A 19 4.92 -15.55 34.86
C GLU A 19 4.61 -16.18 33.50
N PHE A 20 5.03 -17.41 33.32
CA PHE A 20 4.90 -18.16 32.08
C PHE A 20 3.82 -19.20 32.18
N LYS A 21 3.16 -19.45 31.06
CA LYS A 21 2.36 -20.66 30.84
C LYS A 21 3.27 -21.79 30.36
N ARG A 22 3.03 -23.03 30.77
CA ARG A 22 3.75 -24.15 30.19
C ARG A 22 3.55 -24.22 28.68
N PRO A 23 4.52 -24.71 27.91
CA PRO A 23 4.34 -24.94 26.47
C PRO A 23 3.26 -25.97 26.22
N LEU A 24 2.66 -25.92 25.05
CA LEU A 24 1.65 -26.88 24.64
C LEU A 24 2.30 -28.22 24.21
N VAL A 25 1.62 -29.31 24.48
CA VAL A 25 1.94 -30.64 23.94
C VAL A 25 1.03 -30.98 22.76
N ALA A 26 1.46 -31.93 21.94
CA ALA A 26 0.70 -32.38 20.77
C ALA A 26 -0.73 -32.81 21.17
N GLY A 27 -1.71 -32.35 20.38
CA GLY A 27 -3.13 -32.60 20.62
C GLY A 27 -3.81 -31.61 21.58
N GLU A 28 -3.11 -30.61 22.14
CA GLU A 28 -3.73 -29.51 22.89
C GLU A 28 -4.20 -28.35 21.99
N PRO A 29 -3.45 -27.96 20.92
CA PRO A 29 -3.93 -26.91 20.01
C PRO A 29 -5.20 -27.32 19.27
N SER A 30 -6.03 -26.33 18.98
CA SER A 30 -7.22 -26.52 18.14
C SER A 30 -6.87 -26.80 16.66
N SER A 31 -5.65 -26.44 16.24
CA SER A 31 -5.08 -26.73 14.93
C SER A 31 -3.57 -26.89 15.06
N GLU A 32 -3.03 -27.92 14.43
CA GLU A 32 -1.59 -28.16 14.34
C GLU A 32 -1.01 -27.78 12.96
N ALA A 33 -1.76 -27.08 12.14
CA ALA A 33 -1.27 -26.55 10.87
C ALA A 33 -0.07 -25.62 11.12
N HIS A 34 1.01 -25.78 10.34
CA HIS A 34 2.24 -25.01 10.48
C HIS A 34 2.97 -25.15 11.83
N THR A 35 2.73 -26.24 12.52
CA THR A 35 3.46 -26.65 13.71
C THR A 35 4.31 -27.87 13.40
N ASP A 36 5.29 -28.13 14.25
CA ASP A 36 6.06 -29.37 14.29
C ASP A 36 6.13 -29.84 15.73
N THR A 37 6.56 -31.07 15.97
CA THR A 37 6.67 -31.63 17.30
C THR A 37 8.09 -32.01 17.64
N TYR A 38 8.44 -31.88 18.91
CA TYR A 38 9.73 -32.25 19.42
C TYR A 38 9.60 -33.08 20.70
N PHE A 39 10.11 -34.31 20.66
CA PHE A 39 10.04 -35.21 21.79
C PHE A 39 11.23 -35.01 22.72
N GLU A 40 10.95 -34.58 23.94
CA GLU A 40 11.91 -34.48 25.04
C GLU A 40 11.16 -34.49 26.37
N THR A 41 11.81 -34.86 27.45
CA THR A 41 11.19 -34.94 28.80
C THR A 41 9.91 -35.79 28.81
N ASN A 42 9.88 -36.86 27.99
CA ASN A 42 8.76 -37.79 27.78
C ASN A 42 7.48 -37.21 27.13
N GLU A 43 7.55 -36.00 26.60
CA GLU A 43 6.43 -35.34 25.97
C GLU A 43 6.75 -34.92 24.52
N ASN A 44 5.70 -34.78 23.70
CA ASN A 44 5.77 -34.21 22.37
C ASN A 44 5.38 -32.72 22.43
N TRP A 45 6.37 -31.87 22.50
CA TRP A 45 6.20 -30.43 22.60
C TRP A 45 5.88 -29.82 21.24
N ILE A 46 4.98 -28.84 21.21
CA ILE A 46 4.67 -28.09 19.99
C ILE A 46 5.76 -27.07 19.72
N MET A 47 6.27 -27.09 18.51
CA MET A 47 7.14 -26.04 17.94
C MET A 47 6.39 -25.25 16.90
N VAL A 48 6.67 -23.97 16.76
CA VAL A 48 6.10 -23.08 15.78
C VAL A 48 7.18 -22.35 15.01
N ASN A 49 6.88 -21.97 13.77
CA ASN A 49 7.77 -21.05 13.07
C ASN A 49 7.45 -19.60 13.45
N SER A 50 8.37 -18.68 13.17
CA SER A 50 8.29 -17.28 13.60
C SER A 50 7.07 -16.52 13.05
N PHE A 51 6.45 -16.98 11.97
CA PHE A 51 5.32 -16.31 11.33
C PHE A 51 3.94 -16.78 11.81
N ASN A 52 3.88 -17.90 12.50
CA ASN A 52 2.61 -18.52 12.91
C ASN A 52 2.36 -18.44 14.41
N THR A 53 3.07 -17.53 15.07
CA THR A 53 2.83 -17.21 16.46
C THR A 53 1.44 -16.61 16.60
N GLY A 54 0.58 -17.13 17.35
CA GLY A 54 -0.77 -16.62 17.59
C GLY A 54 -1.91 -17.37 16.91
N ASN A 55 -1.69 -18.01 15.78
CA ASN A 55 -2.79 -18.65 15.02
C ASN A 55 -2.88 -20.16 15.18
N TYR A 56 -1.82 -20.86 15.58
CA TYR A 56 -1.77 -22.33 15.55
C TYR A 56 -1.16 -22.93 16.84
N GLY A 57 -1.61 -22.43 17.98
CA GLY A 57 -1.10 -22.92 19.28
C GLY A 57 0.17 -22.18 19.75
N GLY A 58 0.59 -21.12 19.04
CA GLY A 58 1.63 -20.22 19.52
C GLY A 58 1.10 -19.15 20.47
N CYS A 59 2.01 -18.38 21.07
CA CYS A 59 1.66 -17.23 21.89
C CYS A 59 1.13 -16.09 21.01
N PRO A 60 0.09 -15.35 21.44
CA PRO A 60 -0.11 -13.99 20.94
C PRO A 60 1.19 -13.20 21.07
N MET A 61 1.52 -12.36 20.09
CA MET A 61 2.80 -11.66 20.06
C MET A 61 3.07 -10.83 21.33
N ASN A 62 2.04 -10.21 21.87
CA ASN A 62 2.09 -9.44 23.12
C ASN A 62 2.21 -10.32 24.39
N GLN A 63 2.13 -11.62 24.26
CA GLN A 63 2.34 -12.59 25.35
C GLN A 63 3.57 -13.47 25.14
N MET A 64 4.37 -13.25 24.11
CA MET A 64 5.63 -13.97 23.95
C MET A 64 6.66 -13.49 25.00
N ALA A 65 7.39 -14.43 25.61
CA ALA A 65 8.49 -14.12 26.50
C ALA A 65 9.62 -13.40 25.75
N ALA A 66 10.18 -12.35 26.34
CA ALA A 66 11.33 -11.64 25.80
C ALA A 66 12.65 -12.34 26.15
N ILE A 67 13.74 -11.88 25.52
CA ILE A 67 15.09 -12.37 25.86
C ILE A 67 15.42 -12.18 27.36
N ASP A 68 14.98 -11.06 27.93
CA ASP A 68 15.22 -10.79 29.35
C ASP A 68 14.45 -11.74 30.27
N ASP A 69 13.23 -12.12 29.90
CA ASP A 69 12.44 -13.11 30.63
C ASP A 69 13.12 -14.48 30.59
N PHE A 70 13.59 -14.90 29.42
CA PHE A 70 14.35 -16.13 29.25
C PHE A 70 15.70 -16.07 29.96
N THR A 71 16.32 -14.90 30.06
CA THR A 71 17.58 -14.72 30.77
C THR A 71 17.38 -14.89 32.27
N ALA A 72 16.31 -14.32 32.82
CA ALA A 72 15.94 -14.54 34.23
C ALA A 72 15.66 -16.03 34.50
N LEU A 73 14.85 -16.67 33.66
CA LEU A 73 14.56 -18.10 33.77
C LEU A 73 15.83 -18.97 33.71
N TYR A 74 16.77 -18.65 32.83
CA TYR A 74 18.04 -19.35 32.75
C TYR A 74 18.91 -19.12 34.00
N ASN A 75 18.92 -17.91 34.52
CA ASN A 75 19.69 -17.60 35.73
C ASN A 75 19.13 -18.33 36.98
N ASP A 76 17.84 -18.51 37.04
CA ASP A 76 17.16 -19.28 38.08
C ASP A 76 17.47 -20.79 37.97
N HIS A 77 17.60 -21.30 36.73
CA HIS A 77 17.81 -22.71 36.39
C HIS A 77 18.98 -22.90 35.41
N PRO A 78 20.23 -22.59 35.80
CA PRO A 78 21.36 -22.55 34.88
C PRO A 78 21.74 -23.93 34.35
N SER A 79 22.45 -23.93 33.21
CA SER A 79 22.99 -25.13 32.59
C SER A 79 21.98 -26.23 32.28
N GLY A 80 20.78 -25.80 31.85
CA GLY A 80 19.70 -26.69 31.45
C GLY A 80 18.91 -27.32 32.60
N LYS A 81 19.15 -26.89 33.86
CA LYS A 81 18.41 -27.37 35.04
C LYS A 81 16.89 -27.10 34.95
N VAL A 82 16.47 -26.18 34.10
CA VAL A 82 15.06 -25.96 33.84
C VAL A 82 14.32 -27.25 33.41
N ALA A 83 15.04 -28.21 32.80
CA ALA A 83 14.47 -29.50 32.42
C ALA A 83 14.20 -30.40 33.63
N THR A 84 15.06 -30.38 34.63
CA THR A 84 14.90 -31.18 35.87
C THR A 84 14.01 -30.48 36.90
N ASP A 85 14.09 -29.17 36.99
CA ASP A 85 13.44 -28.39 38.04
C ASP A 85 11.98 -28.08 37.69
N ILE A 86 11.71 -27.84 36.40
CA ILE A 86 10.38 -27.46 35.91
C ILE A 86 9.82 -28.49 34.90
N GLY A 87 10.70 -29.17 34.16
CA GLY A 87 10.32 -30.13 33.13
C GLY A 87 10.33 -29.56 31.72
N LEU A 88 10.83 -28.34 31.49
CA LEU A 88 10.90 -27.75 30.17
C LEU A 88 11.97 -28.40 29.30
N PRO A 89 11.69 -28.62 27.98
CA PRO A 89 12.71 -29.17 27.08
C PRO A 89 13.84 -28.17 26.82
N VAL A 90 15.09 -28.67 26.72
CA VAL A 90 16.30 -27.88 26.50
C VAL A 90 17.07 -28.23 25.24
N GLY A 91 16.66 -29.27 24.53
CA GLY A 91 17.32 -29.69 23.29
C GLY A 91 16.94 -28.84 22.05
N LYS A 92 15.97 -27.96 22.18
CA LYS A 92 15.60 -26.98 21.16
C LYS A 92 15.66 -25.58 21.72
N ARG A 93 15.71 -24.62 20.80
CA ARG A 93 15.74 -23.19 21.12
C ARG A 93 14.33 -22.65 21.31
N TRP A 94 14.25 -21.47 21.89
CA TRP A 94 13.03 -20.81 22.27
C TRP A 94 12.91 -19.46 21.57
N TRP A 95 11.84 -19.24 20.81
CA TRP A 95 11.55 -17.93 20.23
C TRP A 95 11.32 -16.89 21.31
N ALA A 96 11.94 -15.72 21.14
CA ALA A 96 11.65 -14.54 21.95
C ALA A 96 10.72 -13.58 21.18
N GLY A 97 9.93 -12.84 21.94
CA GLY A 97 8.99 -11.86 21.39
C GLY A 97 9.63 -10.53 21.01
N ASP A 98 10.89 -10.30 21.38
CA ASP A 98 11.63 -9.10 21.03
C ASP A 98 12.53 -9.32 19.81
N SER A 99 12.77 -8.23 19.09
CA SER A 99 13.60 -8.21 17.90
C SER A 99 14.89 -7.44 18.17
N LEU A 100 15.89 -7.67 17.33
CA LEU A 100 17.16 -6.95 17.37
C LEU A 100 17.45 -6.36 15.99
N LEU A 101 17.76 -5.06 15.95
CA LEU A 101 18.25 -4.42 14.73
C LEU A 101 19.78 -4.49 14.70
N LYS A 102 20.32 -5.07 13.61
CA LYS A 102 21.77 -5.07 13.32
C LYS A 102 22.01 -4.39 11.98
N GLY A 103 22.61 -3.20 12.01
CA GLY A 103 22.73 -2.41 10.80
C GLY A 103 21.38 -2.05 10.23
N SER A 104 21.10 -2.53 9.02
CA SER A 104 19.84 -2.30 8.32
C SER A 104 18.86 -3.48 8.36
N THR A 105 19.11 -4.49 9.17
CA THR A 105 18.34 -5.74 9.15
C THR A 105 17.71 -6.02 10.50
N LEU A 106 16.40 -6.31 10.50
CA LEU A 106 15.69 -6.79 11.66
C LEU A 106 15.97 -8.29 11.85
N TYR A 107 16.35 -8.65 13.05
CA TYR A 107 16.64 -10.02 13.44
C TYR A 107 15.64 -10.49 14.49
N TRP A 108 15.08 -11.66 14.27
CA TRP A 108 14.35 -12.40 15.29
C TRP A 108 15.32 -12.98 16.29
N GLN A 109 14.96 -12.91 17.56
CA GLN A 109 15.80 -13.43 18.64
C GLN A 109 15.28 -14.76 19.17
N TYR A 110 16.19 -15.58 19.64
CA TYR A 110 15.87 -16.82 20.30
C TYR A 110 16.93 -17.20 21.33
N LYS A 111 16.50 -17.95 22.34
CA LYS A 111 17.29 -18.34 23.49
C LYS A 111 17.55 -19.84 23.50
N ASP A 112 18.75 -20.22 23.90
CA ASP A 112 19.10 -21.58 24.23
C ASP A 112 19.13 -21.72 25.78
N LEU A 113 18.14 -22.41 26.33
CA LEU A 113 18.06 -22.59 27.80
C LEU A 113 19.03 -23.62 28.34
N LYS A 114 19.71 -24.40 27.49
CA LYS A 114 20.80 -25.29 27.93
C LYS A 114 22.08 -24.53 28.16
N THR A 115 22.42 -23.60 27.30
CA THR A 115 23.71 -22.89 27.33
C THR A 115 23.59 -21.44 27.81
N GLY A 116 22.40 -20.89 27.88
CA GLY A 116 22.14 -19.49 28.21
C GLY A 116 22.45 -18.52 27.06
N LYS A 117 22.84 -18.99 25.90
CA LYS A 117 23.20 -18.14 24.76
C LYS A 117 21.97 -17.54 24.06
N ASN A 118 22.13 -16.27 23.70
CA ASN A 118 21.19 -15.59 22.80
C ASN A 118 21.65 -15.75 21.36
N TYR A 119 20.72 -15.94 20.48
CA TYR A 119 20.93 -16.03 19.04
C TYR A 119 19.98 -15.09 18.31
N SER A 120 20.30 -14.78 17.07
CA SER A 120 19.45 -13.97 16.21
C SER A 120 19.58 -14.40 14.76
N MET A 121 18.51 -14.27 14.00
CA MET A 121 18.50 -14.56 12.56
C MET A 121 17.69 -13.52 11.80
N SER A 122 18.13 -13.13 10.59
CA SER A 122 17.58 -12.03 9.78
C SER A 122 16.39 -12.49 9.00
N GLU A 123 15.87 -13.35 8.82
CA GLU A 123 14.71 -13.93 8.12
C GLU A 123 14.78 -15.43 8.24
N ASN A 124 13.76 -15.96 8.81
CA ASN A 124 13.60 -17.29 8.54
C ASN A 124 12.35 -17.92 8.64
N PRO A 125 11.77 -18.22 7.61
CA PRO A 125 10.52 -18.94 7.54
C PRO A 125 10.57 -20.44 7.84
N GLY A 126 11.69 -21.05 7.88
CA GLY A 126 11.77 -22.51 7.91
C GLY A 126 12.09 -23.17 9.25
N ASN A 127 12.52 -22.40 10.25
CA ASN A 127 12.91 -22.99 11.51
C ASN A 127 11.76 -23.02 12.52
N TYR A 128 11.55 -24.17 13.10
CA TYR A 128 10.58 -24.42 14.15
C TYR A 128 11.30 -24.45 15.50
N TYR A 129 10.86 -23.60 16.44
CA TYR A 129 11.35 -23.54 17.80
C TYR A 129 10.18 -23.56 18.80
N LEU A 130 10.54 -23.78 20.06
CA LEU A 130 9.59 -23.74 21.16
C LEU A 130 9.22 -22.30 21.50
N GLN A 131 8.08 -22.13 22.18
CA GLN A 131 7.60 -20.84 22.68
C GLN A 131 7.17 -20.94 24.13
N LEU A 132 7.40 -19.86 24.90
CA LEU A 132 6.78 -19.64 26.19
C LEU A 132 5.89 -18.42 26.13
N CYS A 133 4.65 -18.61 26.54
CA CYS A 133 3.70 -17.52 26.65
C CYS A 133 3.69 -16.97 28.08
N LEU A 134 3.63 -15.65 28.21
CA LEU A 134 3.34 -15.00 29.47
C LEU A 134 1.85 -15.19 29.83
N THR A 135 1.52 -15.22 31.09
CA THR A 135 0.13 -15.30 31.58
C THR A 135 -0.62 -14.02 31.34
N THR A 136 0.08 -12.90 31.30
CA THR A 136 -0.46 -11.56 31.04
C THR A 136 0.19 -10.97 29.79
N SER A 137 -0.59 -10.21 29.04
CA SER A 137 -0.04 -9.38 27.97
C SER A 137 0.94 -8.36 28.55
N ARG A 138 2.02 -8.10 27.84
CA ARG A 138 2.90 -6.98 28.17
C ARG A 138 2.09 -5.68 28.12
N SER A 139 2.44 -4.74 28.99
CA SER A 139 1.78 -3.42 29.01
C SER A 139 1.76 -2.81 27.61
N GLY A 140 0.58 -2.33 27.22
CA GLY A 140 0.30 -1.97 25.83
C GLY A 140 1.18 -0.85 25.34
N LEU A 141 1.79 -1.08 24.19
CA LEU A 141 2.27 -0.03 23.32
C LEU A 141 1.18 0.21 22.28
N ASN A 142 0.88 1.48 22.03
CA ASN A 142 -0.05 1.89 21.00
C ASN A 142 0.73 2.47 19.83
N ILE A 143 0.36 2.09 18.62
CA ILE A 143 0.98 2.61 17.40
C ILE A 143 -0.05 3.38 16.57
N ALA A 144 0.37 4.52 16.04
CA ALA A 144 -0.41 5.29 15.09
C ALA A 144 0.46 5.64 13.88
N LEU A 145 -0.15 5.72 12.71
CA LEU A 145 0.48 6.20 11.49
C LEU A 145 -0.32 7.41 10.98
N SER A 146 0.35 8.49 10.67
CA SER A 146 -0.26 9.73 10.21
C SER A 146 0.56 10.37 9.08
N SER A 147 -0.05 11.32 8.39
CA SER A 147 0.60 12.11 7.35
C SER A 147 0.14 13.57 7.44
N ASP A 148 1.01 14.49 7.04
CA ASP A 148 0.64 15.91 6.84
C ASP A 148 -0.03 16.16 5.48
N ALA A 149 0.00 15.18 4.58
CA ALA A 149 -0.56 15.23 3.23
C ALA A 149 -1.97 14.61 3.12
N TRP A 150 -2.76 14.66 4.19
CA TRP A 150 -4.12 14.13 4.20
C TRP A 150 -5.03 14.81 3.18
N ASN A 151 -5.86 14.02 2.47
CA ASN A 151 -7.02 14.55 1.77
C ASN A 151 -8.06 15.12 2.77
N ALA A 152 -9.08 15.79 2.25
CA ALA A 152 -10.04 16.53 3.07
C ALA A 152 -10.79 15.67 4.11
N ASP A 153 -11.08 14.43 3.77
CA ASP A 153 -11.79 13.47 4.67
C ASP A 153 -10.82 12.61 5.50
N LYS A 154 -9.52 12.82 5.36
CA LYS A 154 -8.45 12.04 6.02
C LYS A 154 -8.50 10.54 5.78
N SER A 155 -9.08 10.12 4.67
CA SER A 155 -9.14 8.71 4.28
C SER A 155 -7.84 8.23 3.61
N ALA A 156 -7.07 9.13 3.03
CA ALA A 156 -5.78 8.84 2.41
C ALA A 156 -4.83 10.03 2.47
N ALA A 157 -3.53 9.76 2.42
CA ALA A 157 -2.53 10.76 2.13
C ALA A 157 -2.36 10.90 0.62
N VAL A 158 -2.38 12.13 0.11
CA VAL A 158 -2.40 12.39 -1.33
C VAL A 158 -1.29 13.37 -1.70
N ALA A 159 -0.55 13.06 -2.75
CA ALA A 159 0.41 13.95 -3.39
C ALA A 159 0.34 13.81 -4.91
N LYS A 160 0.89 14.78 -5.61
CA LYS A 160 1.08 14.68 -7.06
C LYS A 160 2.34 13.86 -7.36
N LYS A 161 2.38 13.25 -8.52
CA LYS A 161 3.59 12.62 -9.05
C LYS A 161 4.80 13.55 -8.89
N GLY A 162 5.90 13.01 -8.36
CA GLY A 162 7.14 13.77 -8.12
C GLY A 162 7.17 14.54 -6.80
N GLU A 163 6.06 14.67 -6.11
CA GLU A 163 6.01 15.19 -4.74
C GLU A 163 6.18 14.06 -3.73
N THR A 164 6.39 14.42 -2.49
CA THR A 164 6.55 13.44 -1.38
C THR A 164 5.35 13.46 -0.46
N ILE A 165 5.00 12.28 0.06
CA ILE A 165 4.05 12.12 1.15
C ILE A 165 4.85 11.93 2.44
N PRO A 166 4.89 12.90 3.36
CA PRO A 166 5.50 12.73 4.67
C PRO A 166 4.60 11.86 5.55
N MET A 167 5.20 10.93 6.26
CA MET A 167 4.52 10.02 7.18
C MET A 167 5.22 9.99 8.53
N THR A 168 4.44 9.82 9.59
CA THR A 168 4.93 9.74 10.95
C THR A 168 4.28 8.57 11.68
N VAL A 169 5.09 7.64 12.12
CA VAL A 169 4.70 6.63 13.11
C VAL A 169 4.84 7.26 14.49
N THR A 170 3.86 7.08 15.34
CA THR A 170 3.91 7.49 16.75
C THR A 170 3.64 6.28 17.62
N VAL A 171 4.52 6.03 18.58
CA VAL A 171 4.37 4.96 19.57
C VAL A 171 4.25 5.56 20.96
N THR A 172 3.20 5.20 21.66
CA THR A 172 2.92 5.64 23.03
C THR A 172 2.62 4.44 23.92
N ASN A 173 2.78 4.61 25.23
CA ASN A 173 2.25 3.67 26.21
C ASN A 173 0.74 3.91 26.46
N ASP A 174 0.12 3.13 27.32
CA ASP A 174 -1.29 3.24 27.66
C ASP A 174 -1.65 4.58 28.33
N ALA A 175 -0.67 5.27 28.91
CA ALA A 175 -0.84 6.62 29.47
C ALA A 175 -0.68 7.74 28.40
N GLY A 176 -0.47 7.39 27.12
CA GLY A 176 -0.26 8.34 26.04
C GLY A 176 1.15 8.97 25.99
N GLN A 177 2.08 8.46 26.78
CA GLN A 177 3.44 8.97 26.82
C GLN A 177 4.29 8.39 25.67
N PRO A 178 5.12 9.21 24.99
CA PRO A 178 5.95 8.76 23.90
C PRO A 178 6.96 7.70 24.33
N GLN A 179 7.19 6.72 23.47
CA GLN A 179 8.10 5.61 23.72
C GLN A 179 9.27 5.62 22.73
N ALA A 180 10.46 5.91 23.25
CA ALA A 180 11.71 5.92 22.49
C ALA A 180 12.28 4.50 22.31
N GLY A 181 13.04 4.31 21.23
CA GLY A 181 13.77 3.07 20.99
C GLY A 181 12.89 1.86 20.66
N VAL A 182 11.64 2.06 20.31
CA VAL A 182 10.72 0.97 19.95
C VAL A 182 10.93 0.58 18.50
N ALA A 183 11.15 -0.71 18.27
CA ALA A 183 11.32 -1.24 16.93
C ALA A 183 9.97 -1.28 16.19
N VAL A 184 9.96 -0.68 15.00
CA VAL A 184 8.81 -0.62 14.10
C VAL A 184 9.14 -1.29 12.78
N LEU A 185 8.23 -2.12 12.29
CA LEU A 185 8.26 -2.68 10.96
C LEU A 185 7.31 -1.89 10.06
N LEU A 186 7.82 -1.42 8.94
CA LEU A 186 7.05 -0.76 7.90
C LEU A 186 6.89 -1.71 6.71
N THR A 187 5.69 -1.86 6.23
CA THR A 187 5.39 -2.61 5.01
C THR A 187 4.58 -1.76 4.05
N ARG A 188 4.77 -1.98 2.78
CA ARG A 188 4.00 -1.36 1.72
C ARG A 188 3.38 -2.46 0.86
N ASP A 189 2.09 -2.36 0.63
CA ASP A 189 1.39 -3.22 -0.31
C ASP A 189 1.80 -2.90 -1.76
N TYR A 190 1.43 -3.78 -2.67
CA TYR A 190 1.54 -3.47 -4.08
C TYR A 190 0.74 -2.19 -4.40
N ALA A 191 1.30 -1.38 -5.28
CA ALA A 191 0.58 -0.23 -5.77
C ALA A 191 -0.30 -0.64 -6.96
N TYR A 192 -1.47 -0.04 -7.07
CA TYR A 192 -2.46 -0.38 -8.10
C TYR A 192 -3.15 0.86 -8.64
N SER A 193 -3.68 0.72 -9.83
CA SER A 193 -4.49 1.73 -10.47
C SER A 193 -5.84 1.90 -9.77
N ARG A 194 -6.61 2.93 -10.14
CA ARG A 194 -7.92 3.22 -9.53
C ARG A 194 -8.96 2.12 -9.79
N GLY A 195 -8.72 1.28 -10.77
CA GLY A 195 -9.64 0.25 -11.18
C GLY A 195 -10.52 0.74 -12.31
N ALA A 196 -10.02 0.65 -13.51
CA ALA A 196 -10.76 1.02 -14.68
C ALA A 196 -12.11 0.34 -14.71
N VAL A 197 -13.06 1.08 -15.14
CA VAL A 197 -14.42 0.60 -15.38
C VAL A 197 -14.46 -0.37 -16.56
N ASP A 198 -13.49 -0.31 -17.47
CA ASP A 198 -13.35 -1.24 -18.57
C ASP A 198 -12.18 -2.20 -18.37
N LYS A 199 -12.52 -3.46 -18.07
CA LYS A 199 -11.55 -4.53 -17.79
C LYS A 199 -10.55 -4.81 -18.91
N GLN A 200 -10.83 -4.39 -20.13
CA GLN A 200 -9.99 -4.67 -21.31
C GLN A 200 -8.65 -3.94 -21.25
N TYR A 201 -8.56 -2.91 -20.43
CA TYR A 201 -7.52 -1.90 -20.52
C TYR A 201 -6.67 -1.75 -19.28
N ILE A 202 -6.88 -2.62 -18.30
CA ILE A 202 -6.02 -2.70 -17.12
C ILE A 202 -5.03 -3.84 -17.34
N GLU A 203 -3.77 -3.49 -17.47
CA GLU A 203 -2.70 -4.48 -17.49
C GLU A 203 -2.34 -4.95 -16.09
N PRO A 204 -1.73 -6.12 -16.04
CA PRO A 204 -2.45 -7.38 -16.05
C PRO A 204 -3.10 -7.51 -14.69
N GLY A 205 -4.37 -7.74 -14.64
CA GLY A 205 -5.04 -7.94 -13.37
C GLY A 205 -6.56 -7.90 -13.53
N VAL A 206 -7.22 -8.40 -12.55
CA VAL A 206 -8.67 -8.29 -12.42
C VAL A 206 -8.98 -6.94 -11.79
N ILE A 207 -10.06 -6.27 -12.23
CA ILE A 207 -10.54 -5.04 -11.59
C ILE A 207 -10.70 -5.28 -10.08
N GLY A 208 -10.12 -4.39 -9.27
CA GLY A 208 -10.18 -4.47 -7.82
C GLY A 208 -9.07 -5.30 -7.18
N GLU A 209 -8.26 -6.00 -7.96
CA GLU A 209 -7.05 -6.64 -7.43
C GLU A 209 -5.82 -5.74 -7.62
N PRO A 210 -4.84 -5.84 -6.71
CA PRO A 210 -3.59 -5.12 -6.87
C PRO A 210 -2.95 -5.48 -8.21
N VAL A 211 -2.66 -4.47 -9.02
CA VAL A 211 -1.84 -4.66 -10.21
C VAL A 211 -0.40 -4.72 -9.74
N PRO A 212 0.26 -5.88 -9.78
CA PRO A 212 1.67 -5.93 -9.44
C PRO A 212 2.44 -5.06 -10.44
N PHE A 213 3.28 -4.17 -9.95
CA PHE A 213 4.24 -3.51 -10.82
C PHE A 213 5.19 -4.54 -11.37
N THR A 214 4.94 -4.98 -12.59
CA THR A 214 5.77 -5.99 -13.28
C THR A 214 7.17 -5.49 -13.59
N THR A 215 7.42 -4.19 -13.45
CA THR A 215 8.69 -3.58 -13.86
C THR A 215 9.48 -2.92 -12.76
N SER A 216 9.02 -2.87 -11.58
CA SER A 216 9.77 -2.50 -10.39
C SER A 216 8.89 -1.81 -9.34
N PRO A 217 8.68 -2.40 -8.18
CA PRO A 217 8.15 -1.69 -7.02
C PRO A 217 9.08 -0.55 -6.56
N ALA A 218 10.22 -0.36 -7.18
CA ALA A 218 11.17 0.71 -6.92
C ALA A 218 10.61 2.13 -7.18
N ASN A 219 9.41 2.25 -7.73
CA ASN A 219 8.83 3.56 -8.02
C ASN A 219 8.06 4.17 -6.86
N MET A 220 7.87 3.41 -5.80
CA MET A 220 7.45 3.94 -4.50
C MET A 220 8.50 3.56 -3.48
N MET A 221 9.26 4.52 -3.03
CA MET A 221 10.33 4.32 -2.05
C MET A 221 9.97 4.98 -0.73
N LEU A 222 10.22 4.28 0.36
CA LEU A 222 10.24 4.86 1.68
C LEU A 222 11.63 5.47 1.92
N THR A 223 11.66 6.77 2.11
CA THR A 223 12.89 7.49 2.42
C THR A 223 12.83 7.96 3.87
N PRO A 224 13.83 7.64 4.71
CA PRO A 224 13.85 8.13 6.07
C PRO A 224 14.01 9.65 6.08
N VAL A 225 13.20 10.32 6.88
CA VAL A 225 13.37 11.74 7.20
C VAL A 225 14.04 11.79 8.57
N ALA A 226 15.30 12.18 8.57
CA ALA A 226 16.04 12.24 9.82
C ALA A 226 15.48 13.30 10.78
N PRO A 227 15.07 12.95 12.00
CA PRO A 227 15.68 13.56 13.16
C PRO A 227 16.75 12.64 13.70
N ALA A 228 17.74 13.23 14.31
CA ALA A 228 18.89 12.52 14.83
C ALA A 228 18.48 11.29 15.66
N GLY A 229 19.07 10.15 15.37
CA GLY A 229 19.05 8.98 16.20
C GLY A 229 18.19 7.80 15.74
N THR A 230 17.36 7.95 14.71
CA THR A 230 16.59 6.81 14.18
C THR A 230 16.83 6.65 12.69
N ALA A 231 17.42 5.57 12.29
CA ALA A 231 17.55 5.20 10.88
C ALA A 231 16.45 4.20 10.55
N VAL A 232 15.69 4.46 9.52
CA VAL A 232 14.90 3.43 8.88
C VAL A 232 15.85 2.55 8.08
N ALA A 233 15.88 1.29 8.41
CA ALA A 233 16.73 0.33 7.76
C ALA A 233 15.93 -0.37 6.67
N PHE A 234 16.47 -0.37 5.47
CA PHE A 234 15.90 -1.13 4.36
C PHE A 234 16.35 -2.57 4.48
N ASN A 235 15.39 -3.48 4.55
CA ASN A 235 15.67 -4.88 4.30
C ASN A 235 15.65 -5.08 2.78
N ASN A 236 16.73 -4.60 2.13
CA ASN A 236 16.76 -4.49 0.69
C ASN A 236 17.74 -5.48 0.07
N GLN A 237 17.20 -6.42 -0.68
CA GLN A 237 17.96 -7.08 -1.72
C GLN A 237 17.50 -6.50 -3.07
N ASN A 238 18.33 -5.69 -3.70
CA ASN A 238 18.13 -5.13 -5.05
C ASN A 238 17.15 -3.94 -5.21
N GLY A 239 16.95 -3.08 -4.23
CA GLY A 239 16.12 -1.88 -4.38
C GLY A 239 14.62 -2.13 -4.49
N LEU A 240 14.16 -3.34 -4.25
CA LEU A 240 12.77 -3.78 -4.47
C LEU A 240 12.03 -4.14 -3.19
N SER A 241 12.55 -3.79 -2.04
CA SER A 241 11.92 -4.15 -0.78
C SER A 241 10.59 -3.45 -0.57
N THR A 242 9.61 -4.20 -0.13
CA THR A 242 8.33 -3.69 0.38
C THR A 242 8.33 -3.60 1.90
N LYS A 243 9.47 -3.85 2.54
CA LYS A 243 9.61 -3.89 4.00
C LYS A 243 10.80 -3.06 4.47
N TRP A 244 10.59 -2.31 5.55
CA TRP A 244 11.60 -1.51 6.21
C TRP A 244 11.44 -1.63 7.71
N SER A 245 12.47 -1.31 8.45
CA SER A 245 12.42 -1.29 9.91
C SER A 245 13.20 -0.10 10.46
N GLY A 246 12.82 0.35 11.63
CA GLY A 246 13.51 1.41 12.33
C GLY A 246 13.10 1.47 13.80
N PHE A 247 13.70 2.40 14.53
CA PHE A 247 13.36 2.65 15.93
C PHE A 247 12.77 4.05 16.08
N THR A 248 11.84 4.21 17.01
CA THR A 248 11.35 5.52 17.40
C THR A 248 12.44 6.34 18.09
N GLY A 249 12.43 7.65 17.84
CA GLY A 249 13.27 8.61 18.54
C GLY A 249 12.77 8.93 19.94
N ASP A 250 13.44 9.88 20.61
CA ASP A 250 13.10 10.31 21.98
C ASP A 250 11.69 10.86 22.11
N ASP A 251 11.13 11.37 21.02
CA ASP A 251 9.76 11.87 20.94
C ASP A 251 8.71 10.74 20.65
N GLY A 252 9.14 9.49 20.66
CA GLY A 252 8.29 8.34 20.34
C GLY A 252 7.92 8.23 18.87
N LYS A 253 8.61 8.93 17.97
CA LYS A 253 8.24 9.00 16.56
C LYS A 253 9.30 8.43 15.62
N LEU A 254 8.83 7.83 14.54
CA LEU A 254 9.63 7.44 13.38
C LEU A 254 9.05 8.13 12.16
N ARG A 255 9.86 8.94 11.46
CA ARG A 255 9.43 9.73 10.31
C ARG A 255 10.06 9.19 9.05
N PHE A 256 9.28 9.18 7.98
CA PHE A 256 9.73 8.79 6.65
C PHE A 256 8.90 9.50 5.58
N THR A 257 9.35 9.43 4.33
CA THR A 257 8.61 9.94 3.18
C THR A 257 8.36 8.82 2.19
N LEU A 258 7.22 8.90 1.51
CA LEU A 258 6.89 8.05 0.39
C LEU A 258 6.92 8.87 -0.89
N THR A 259 7.58 8.37 -1.93
CA THR A 259 7.72 9.04 -3.23
C THR A 259 7.30 8.13 -4.37
N GLN A 260 6.84 8.71 -5.48
CA GLN A 260 6.49 7.98 -6.68
C GLN A 260 6.87 8.82 -7.91
N ASP A 261 7.64 8.24 -8.83
CA ASP A 261 8.17 8.90 -10.03
C ASP A 261 7.60 8.38 -11.36
N LYS A 262 6.76 7.35 -11.33
CA LYS A 262 6.11 6.81 -12.53
C LYS A 262 5.05 7.75 -13.07
N SER A 263 4.80 7.64 -14.37
CA SER A 263 3.79 8.44 -15.08
C SER A 263 2.34 8.05 -14.78
N LEU A 264 2.11 7.06 -13.93
CA LEU A 264 0.79 6.54 -13.60
C LEU A 264 0.31 7.02 -12.24
N GLY A 265 -0.97 7.34 -12.12
CA GLY A 265 -1.62 7.64 -10.85
C GLY A 265 -1.98 6.37 -10.09
N LEU A 266 -1.43 6.19 -8.90
CA LEU A 266 -1.40 4.91 -8.19
C LEU A 266 -1.73 5.08 -6.72
N LYS A 267 -2.29 4.03 -6.14
CA LYS A 267 -2.58 3.90 -4.71
C LYS A 267 -1.81 2.73 -4.13
N THR A 268 -1.32 2.90 -2.92
CA THR A 268 -0.78 1.83 -2.08
C THR A 268 -1.22 2.01 -0.64
N SER A 269 -1.14 0.97 0.17
CA SER A 269 -1.28 1.07 1.62
C SER A 269 0.07 0.89 2.28
N VAL A 270 0.37 1.73 3.26
CA VAL A 270 1.53 1.61 4.13
C VAL A 270 1.05 1.20 5.51
N THR A 271 1.65 0.16 6.06
CA THR A 271 1.36 -0.35 7.39
C THR A 271 2.59 -0.21 8.26
N ALA A 272 2.42 0.34 9.44
CA ALA A 272 3.41 0.36 10.51
C ALA A 272 2.95 -0.60 11.61
N ALA A 273 3.80 -1.53 12.00
CA ALA A 273 3.53 -2.48 13.06
C ALA A 273 4.65 -2.46 14.09
N LEU A 274 4.31 -2.74 15.34
CA LEU A 274 5.32 -3.01 16.35
C LEU A 274 6.03 -4.32 16.00
N ALA A 275 7.36 -4.29 15.95
CA ALA A 275 8.14 -5.47 15.55
C ALA A 275 7.99 -6.68 16.50
N ASN A 276 7.58 -6.43 17.73
CA ASN A 276 7.34 -7.45 18.75
C ASN A 276 5.86 -7.77 18.97
N GLN A 277 4.97 -7.03 18.36
CA GLN A 277 3.51 -7.14 18.53
C GLN A 277 2.85 -6.80 17.20
N PHE A 278 2.92 -7.73 16.24
CA PHE A 278 2.38 -7.49 14.88
C PHE A 278 0.87 -7.25 14.84
N ASP A 279 0.15 -7.62 15.89
CA ASP A 279 -1.28 -7.34 16.04
C ASP A 279 -1.54 -5.84 16.25
N GLU A 280 -0.55 -5.12 16.80
CA GLU A 280 -0.58 -3.68 16.95
C GLU A 280 -0.01 -3.03 15.70
N ALA A 281 -0.90 -2.65 14.80
CA ALA A 281 -0.55 -2.05 13.53
C ALA A 281 -1.51 -0.92 13.15
N ALA A 282 -0.97 0.04 12.41
CA ALA A 282 -1.73 1.14 11.83
C ALA A 282 -1.43 1.24 10.34
N SER A 283 -2.43 1.51 9.54
CA SER A 283 -2.30 1.62 8.09
C SER A 283 -2.80 2.95 7.57
N VAL A 284 -2.17 3.46 6.53
CA VAL A 284 -2.57 4.65 5.79
C VAL A 284 -2.50 4.36 4.30
N ASP A 285 -3.57 4.68 3.59
CA ASP A 285 -3.57 4.69 2.15
C ASP A 285 -2.81 5.91 1.61
N ALA A 286 -1.95 5.68 0.63
CA ALA A 286 -1.18 6.70 -0.06
C ALA A 286 -1.52 6.71 -1.54
N ILE A 287 -1.91 7.86 -2.04
CA ILE A 287 -2.33 8.08 -3.42
C ILE A 287 -1.40 9.09 -4.07
N PHE A 288 -0.83 8.72 -5.21
CA PHE A 288 -0.11 9.64 -6.08
C PHE A 288 -0.94 9.91 -7.33
N THR A 289 -1.28 11.16 -7.55
CA THR A 289 -2.09 11.58 -8.68
C THR A 289 -1.23 12.08 -9.84
N VAL A 290 -1.72 11.89 -11.05
CA VAL A 290 -1.12 12.42 -12.28
C VAL A 290 -2.07 13.38 -12.97
N GLN A 291 -1.51 14.38 -13.64
CA GLN A 291 -2.32 15.33 -14.40
C GLN A 291 -2.89 14.73 -15.69
N THR A 292 -2.36 13.62 -16.14
CA THR A 292 -2.84 12.90 -17.33
C THR A 292 -4.10 12.06 -17.08
N SER A 293 -4.64 12.09 -15.86
CA SER A 293 -5.89 11.42 -15.50
C SER A 293 -6.77 12.37 -14.68
N PRO A 294 -8.09 12.42 -14.92
CA PRO A 294 -9.00 13.22 -14.11
C PRO A 294 -9.30 12.57 -12.75
N ASP A 295 -9.71 13.38 -11.78
CA ASP A 295 -10.18 12.89 -10.49
C ASP A 295 -11.64 12.44 -10.58
N THR A 296 -11.85 11.26 -11.10
CA THR A 296 -13.17 10.64 -11.22
C THR A 296 -13.05 9.13 -10.99
N PRO A 297 -14.06 8.47 -10.37
CA PRO A 297 -14.07 7.03 -10.22
C PRO A 297 -14.12 6.27 -11.56
N TYR A 298 -14.38 6.97 -12.63
CA TYR A 298 -14.43 6.43 -13.99
C TYR A 298 -13.05 6.41 -14.70
N ALA A 299 -12.03 7.03 -14.09
CA ALA A 299 -10.68 7.01 -14.63
C ALA A 299 -9.95 5.72 -14.30
N SER A 300 -9.03 5.32 -15.17
CA SER A 300 -8.18 4.13 -14.95
C SER A 300 -7.10 4.37 -13.91
N TYR A 301 -6.70 5.62 -13.71
CA TYR A 301 -5.64 6.01 -12.80
C TYR A 301 -6.09 7.15 -11.89
N TRP A 302 -5.43 7.28 -10.76
CA TRP A 302 -5.63 8.39 -9.83
C TRP A 302 -5.08 9.67 -10.44
N GLY A 303 -5.90 10.72 -10.54
CA GLY A 303 -5.53 11.89 -11.29
C GLY A 303 -6.00 13.21 -10.66
N HIS A 304 -5.51 14.30 -11.27
CA HIS A 304 -5.93 15.67 -10.96
C HIS A 304 -6.04 16.53 -12.23
N MET A 305 -6.29 15.89 -13.38
CA MET A 305 -6.60 16.62 -14.62
C MET A 305 -7.84 17.49 -14.39
N PRO A 306 -7.78 18.78 -14.71
CA PRO A 306 -8.95 19.63 -14.56
C PRO A 306 -10.06 19.21 -15.53
N ASP A 307 -11.29 19.11 -15.01
CA ASP A 307 -12.47 18.78 -15.84
C ASP A 307 -12.89 19.91 -16.75
N THR A 308 -12.59 21.15 -16.37
CA THR A 308 -12.99 22.34 -17.09
C THR A 308 -11.88 23.37 -17.19
N VAL A 309 -11.99 24.23 -18.18
CA VAL A 309 -11.11 25.38 -18.37
C VAL A 309 -11.89 26.58 -18.90
N GLN A 310 -11.51 27.77 -18.52
CA GLN A 310 -12.04 29.02 -19.04
C GLN A 310 -11.16 29.52 -20.20
N VAL A 311 -11.77 29.67 -21.40
CA VAL A 311 -11.13 30.23 -22.58
C VAL A 311 -12.14 31.10 -23.31
N ASN A 312 -11.74 32.25 -23.87
CA ASN A 312 -12.61 33.16 -24.62
C ASN A 312 -13.92 33.53 -23.91
N GLY A 313 -13.95 33.55 -22.59
CA GLY A 313 -15.17 33.84 -21.83
C GLY A 313 -16.18 32.69 -21.75
N VAL A 314 -15.84 31.51 -22.25
CA VAL A 314 -16.63 30.29 -22.11
C VAL A 314 -15.90 29.26 -21.24
N THR A 315 -16.67 28.41 -20.60
CA THR A 315 -16.14 27.25 -19.88
C THR A 315 -16.21 26.05 -20.80
N LEU A 316 -15.05 25.43 -21.06
CA LEU A 316 -14.97 24.18 -21.80
C LEU A 316 -14.75 23.01 -20.85
N ARG A 317 -15.34 21.87 -21.17
CA ARG A 317 -15.14 20.60 -20.50
C ARG A 317 -14.18 19.72 -21.30
N ARG A 318 -13.32 18.97 -20.60
CA ARG A 318 -12.49 17.94 -21.24
C ARG A 318 -13.33 16.90 -21.98
N PRO A 319 -12.77 16.17 -22.95
CA PRO A 319 -13.46 15.03 -23.54
C PRO A 319 -13.94 14.02 -22.49
N TYR A 320 -15.07 13.38 -22.77
CA TYR A 320 -15.63 12.36 -21.88
C TYR A 320 -14.79 11.09 -21.90
N LEU A 321 -14.61 10.50 -20.72
CA LEU A 321 -14.15 9.12 -20.63
C LEU A 321 -15.26 8.15 -21.02
N LYS A 322 -14.90 7.04 -21.64
CA LYS A 322 -15.86 5.98 -22.01
C LYS A 322 -16.73 5.55 -20.83
N ALA A 323 -16.13 5.46 -19.67
CA ALA A 323 -16.79 4.97 -18.48
C ALA A 323 -17.72 6.01 -17.79
N GLU A 324 -17.63 7.28 -18.13
CA GLU A 324 -18.52 8.30 -17.57
C GLU A 324 -19.95 8.20 -18.11
N LEU A 325 -20.16 7.45 -19.18
CA LEU A 325 -21.44 7.31 -19.82
C LEU A 325 -22.01 5.91 -19.61
N SER A 326 -23.25 5.82 -19.16
CA SER A 326 -23.94 4.55 -18.93
C SER A 326 -24.20 3.76 -20.21
N ALA A 327 -24.29 4.46 -21.34
CA ALA A 327 -24.39 3.88 -22.66
C ALA A 327 -23.60 4.72 -23.65
N ALA A 328 -22.84 4.05 -24.52
CA ALA A 328 -22.16 4.74 -25.59
C ALA A 328 -23.17 5.43 -26.51
N PRO A 329 -23.03 6.73 -26.80
CA PRO A 329 -23.81 7.37 -27.84
C PRO A 329 -23.59 6.64 -29.16
N ARG A 330 -24.61 6.68 -30.02
CA ARG A 330 -24.50 6.12 -31.36
C ARG A 330 -23.31 6.74 -32.09
N ASP A 331 -22.60 5.92 -32.84
CA ASP A 331 -21.46 6.35 -33.66
C ASP A 331 -20.28 6.96 -32.82
N THR A 332 -20.11 6.46 -31.65
CA THR A 332 -18.93 6.77 -30.81
C THR A 332 -18.12 5.50 -30.54
N TRP A 333 -16.83 5.65 -30.41
CA TRP A 333 -15.93 4.58 -29.95
C TRP A 333 -14.84 5.10 -29.03
N PRO A 334 -14.27 4.20 -28.25
CA PRO A 334 -13.22 4.57 -27.34
C PRO A 334 -11.92 4.86 -28.10
N PHE A 335 -11.30 5.95 -27.72
CA PHE A 335 -9.94 6.30 -28.12
C PHE A 335 -9.00 6.05 -26.96
N ASN A 336 -8.04 5.16 -27.17
CA ASN A 336 -6.97 4.93 -26.23
C ASN A 336 -5.81 5.86 -26.55
N ASN A 337 -5.42 6.65 -25.56
CA ASN A 337 -4.23 7.43 -25.68
C ASN A 337 -3.14 6.86 -24.78
N GLU A 338 -2.15 6.18 -25.35
CA GLU A 338 -1.02 5.61 -24.65
C GLU A 338 -0.19 6.66 -23.87
N PHE A 339 -0.21 7.91 -24.31
CA PHE A 339 0.46 9.00 -23.64
C PHE A 339 -0.18 9.39 -22.30
N TRP A 340 -1.46 9.10 -22.10
CA TRP A 340 -2.23 9.47 -20.89
C TRP A 340 -2.60 8.27 -20.04
N GLY A 341 -1.82 7.19 -20.11
CA GLY A 341 -1.95 6.10 -19.18
C GLY A 341 -3.24 5.30 -19.32
N THR A 342 -3.63 4.97 -20.57
CA THR A 342 -4.75 4.07 -20.86
C THR A 342 -6.16 4.55 -20.42
N ASN A 343 -6.36 5.83 -20.18
CA ASN A 343 -7.71 6.37 -20.12
C ASN A 343 -8.32 6.40 -21.51
N TYR A 344 -9.53 5.90 -21.62
CA TYR A 344 -10.25 5.85 -22.89
C TYR A 344 -11.22 7.01 -22.98
N TYR A 345 -11.04 7.80 -24.03
CA TYR A 345 -11.91 8.93 -24.33
C TYR A 345 -12.86 8.57 -25.48
N TYR A 346 -14.06 9.12 -25.46
CA TYR A 346 -14.94 9.00 -26.61
C TYR A 346 -14.46 9.92 -27.73
N GLN A 347 -14.31 9.34 -28.89
CA GLN A 347 -14.29 10.06 -30.14
C GLN A 347 -15.63 9.89 -30.86
N SER A 348 -15.97 10.84 -31.64
CA SER A 348 -17.25 10.91 -32.36
C SER A 348 -17.01 10.98 -33.85
N GLU A 349 -17.74 10.20 -34.64
CA GLU A 349 -17.71 10.28 -36.09
C GLU A 349 -18.74 11.30 -36.62
N HIS A 350 -19.82 11.52 -35.89
CA HIS A 350 -20.90 12.37 -36.35
C HIS A 350 -21.20 13.48 -35.37
N VAL A 351 -20.90 14.72 -35.75
CA VAL A 351 -21.16 15.93 -34.96
C VAL A 351 -22.62 16.06 -34.57
N GLU A 352 -23.53 15.86 -35.54
CA GLU A 352 -24.95 16.08 -35.32
C GLU A 352 -25.60 15.08 -34.36
N THR A 353 -25.10 13.87 -34.30
CA THR A 353 -25.70 12.82 -33.46
C THR A 353 -24.90 12.55 -32.20
N SER A 354 -23.61 12.34 -32.34
CA SER A 354 -22.80 11.86 -31.22
C SER A 354 -22.34 13.01 -30.34
N LEU A 355 -21.74 14.07 -30.90
CA LEU A 355 -21.29 15.22 -30.10
C LEU A 355 -22.44 16.03 -29.54
N THR A 356 -23.52 16.19 -30.30
CA THR A 356 -24.75 16.84 -29.82
C THR A 356 -25.33 16.06 -28.62
N HIS A 357 -25.30 14.73 -28.68
CA HIS A 357 -25.72 13.91 -27.55
C HIS A 357 -24.81 14.07 -26.34
N LEU A 358 -23.48 14.09 -26.55
CA LEU A 358 -22.50 14.27 -25.46
C LEU A 358 -22.62 15.66 -24.83
N CYS A 359 -22.81 16.70 -25.61
CA CYS A 359 -22.86 18.09 -25.15
C CYS A 359 -24.28 18.58 -24.82
N GLY A 360 -25.30 17.75 -25.04
CA GLY A 360 -26.70 18.06 -24.80
C GLY A 360 -27.36 18.87 -25.92
N SER A 361 -26.63 19.68 -26.68
CA SER A 361 -27.08 20.40 -27.85
C SER A 361 -25.89 20.75 -28.75
N GLN A 362 -26.17 21.09 -30.01
CA GLN A 362 -25.14 21.48 -30.97
C GLN A 362 -24.42 22.77 -30.55
N GLU A 363 -25.16 23.73 -30.03
CA GLU A 363 -24.62 25.02 -29.56
C GLU A 363 -23.66 24.90 -28.36
N ASN A 364 -23.74 23.79 -27.64
CA ASN A 364 -22.83 23.47 -26.54
C ASN A 364 -21.53 22.76 -26.99
N ILE A 365 -21.38 22.43 -28.24
CA ILE A 365 -20.11 21.95 -28.77
C ILE A 365 -19.16 23.15 -28.90
N ALA A 366 -17.89 22.98 -28.56
CA ALA A 366 -16.90 24.05 -28.69
C ALA A 366 -16.84 24.60 -30.12
N SER A 367 -16.78 25.93 -30.27
CA SER A 367 -16.56 26.56 -31.56
C SER A 367 -15.09 26.44 -32.00
N LEU A 368 -14.83 26.73 -33.28
CA LEU A 368 -13.48 26.73 -33.79
C LEU A 368 -12.59 27.76 -33.05
N ASP A 369 -13.15 28.90 -32.70
CA ASP A 369 -12.43 29.94 -31.96
C ASP A 369 -12.17 29.50 -30.51
N ASP A 370 -13.07 28.76 -29.88
CA ASP A 370 -12.85 28.17 -28.57
C ASP A 370 -11.68 27.15 -28.62
N LEU A 371 -11.65 26.31 -29.64
CA LEU A 371 -10.61 25.30 -29.81
C LEU A 371 -9.25 25.94 -30.10
N LYS A 372 -9.20 27.01 -30.90
CA LYS A 372 -7.96 27.79 -31.07
C LYS A 372 -7.47 28.42 -29.79
N ALA A 373 -8.37 28.93 -28.95
CA ALA A 373 -8.02 29.44 -27.63
C ALA A 373 -7.56 28.31 -26.67
N LEU A 374 -8.21 27.14 -26.74
CA LEU A 374 -7.84 25.96 -25.98
C LEU A 374 -6.39 25.53 -26.27
N GLN A 375 -5.92 25.64 -27.51
CA GLN A 375 -4.55 25.27 -27.91
C GLN A 375 -3.49 25.90 -27.03
N SER A 376 -3.67 27.14 -26.62
CA SER A 376 -2.68 27.88 -25.80
C SER A 376 -2.50 27.30 -24.40
N VAL A 377 -3.46 26.53 -23.91
CA VAL A 377 -3.49 26.00 -22.52
C VAL A 377 -3.55 24.49 -22.43
N ILE A 378 -3.87 23.80 -23.53
CA ILE A 378 -4.13 22.36 -23.52
C ILE A 378 -2.94 21.53 -23.03
N GLY A 379 -1.73 21.95 -23.35
CA GLY A 379 -0.52 21.30 -22.87
C GLY A 379 -0.34 21.39 -21.35
N THR A 380 -0.77 22.50 -20.76
CA THR A 380 -0.76 22.67 -19.30
C THR A 380 -1.89 21.87 -18.64
N LEU A 381 -3.03 21.75 -19.29
CA LEU A 381 -4.17 20.97 -18.80
C LEU A 381 -3.93 19.47 -18.88
N GLN A 382 -3.05 19.04 -19.76
CA GLN A 382 -2.83 17.65 -20.11
C GLN A 382 -4.09 16.93 -20.63
N TRP A 383 -5.01 17.69 -21.23
CA TRP A 383 -6.12 17.11 -21.95
C TRP A 383 -5.61 16.33 -23.16
N PRO A 384 -6.32 15.29 -23.62
CA PRO A 384 -5.83 14.43 -24.68
C PRO A 384 -5.59 15.22 -25.97
N THR A 385 -4.39 15.06 -26.53
CA THR A 385 -3.99 15.60 -27.83
C THR A 385 -3.28 14.50 -28.61
N THR A 386 -3.47 14.46 -29.91
CA THR A 386 -2.69 13.58 -30.79
C THR A 386 -2.46 14.22 -32.14
N SER A 387 -1.41 13.76 -32.82
CA SER A 387 -1.16 14.18 -34.21
C SER A 387 -2.18 13.60 -35.21
N SER A 388 -2.96 12.62 -34.79
CA SER A 388 -3.87 11.85 -35.67
C SER A 388 -5.35 12.17 -35.45
N TRP A 389 -5.70 12.82 -34.35
CA TRP A 389 -7.08 13.07 -33.96
C TRP A 389 -7.28 14.53 -33.60
N ASP A 390 -8.23 15.14 -34.24
CA ASP A 390 -8.59 16.54 -34.05
C ASP A 390 -9.71 16.67 -33.03
N TYR A 391 -9.89 17.87 -32.50
CA TYR A 391 -11.12 18.26 -31.82
C TYR A 391 -12.13 18.77 -32.86
N VAL A 392 -13.34 18.27 -32.78
CA VAL A 392 -14.40 18.62 -33.74
C VAL A 392 -15.16 19.82 -33.18
N SER A 393 -15.31 20.88 -34.02
CA SER A 393 -16.05 22.07 -33.67
C SER A 393 -17.50 21.99 -34.10
N GLN A 394 -18.33 22.88 -33.52
CA GLN A 394 -19.70 23.11 -33.99
C GLN A 394 -19.77 23.89 -35.35
N ASP A 395 -18.66 24.53 -35.71
CA ASP A 395 -18.66 25.43 -36.85
C ASP A 395 -18.82 24.70 -38.18
N GLU A 396 -19.73 25.18 -39.00
CA GLU A 396 -19.87 24.77 -40.37
C GLU A 396 -18.93 25.62 -41.26
N GLY A 397 -18.27 24.98 -42.21
CA GLY A 397 -17.50 25.69 -43.22
C GLY A 397 -18.38 26.50 -44.17
N GLN A 398 -17.77 27.30 -45.04
CA GLN A 398 -18.42 28.32 -45.90
C GLN A 398 -19.51 27.81 -46.86
N SER A 399 -19.82 26.54 -46.90
CA SER A 399 -20.94 26.01 -47.66
C SER A 399 -21.63 24.95 -46.82
N ASN A 400 -22.72 25.27 -46.21
CA ASN A 400 -23.73 24.52 -45.44
C ASN A 400 -23.59 22.98 -45.24
N LYS A 401 -22.43 22.38 -45.40
CA LYS A 401 -22.18 20.95 -45.35
C LYS A 401 -20.79 20.54 -44.84
N TYR A 402 -20.00 21.47 -44.32
CA TYR A 402 -18.65 21.19 -43.84
C TYR A 402 -18.55 21.36 -42.32
N TYR A 403 -18.03 20.36 -41.64
CA TYR A 403 -17.64 20.50 -40.25
C TYR A 403 -16.15 20.74 -40.19
N CYS A 404 -15.75 21.63 -39.30
CA CYS A 404 -14.34 21.93 -39.10
C CYS A 404 -13.82 21.21 -37.86
N SER A 405 -12.64 20.69 -37.99
CA SER A 405 -11.86 20.15 -36.89
C SER A 405 -10.61 20.98 -36.69
N PHE A 406 -10.08 20.97 -35.48
CA PHE A 406 -8.90 21.69 -35.11
C PHE A 406 -7.88 20.74 -34.44
N ASN A 407 -6.67 20.71 -34.99
CA ASN A 407 -5.58 19.90 -34.44
C ASN A 407 -4.79 20.73 -33.43
N GLU A 408 -4.90 20.41 -32.16
CA GLU A 408 -4.26 21.14 -31.07
C GLU A 408 -2.74 21.00 -31.07
N THR A 409 -2.22 19.92 -31.64
CA THR A 409 -0.77 19.72 -31.74
C THR A 409 -0.15 20.59 -32.81
N THR A 410 -0.78 20.68 -33.97
CA THR A 410 -0.25 21.40 -35.14
C THR A 410 -0.82 22.81 -35.32
N GLY A 411 -1.94 23.12 -34.69
CA GLY A 411 -2.67 24.36 -34.87
C GLY A 411 -3.42 24.45 -36.21
N GLN A 412 -3.56 23.35 -36.93
CA GLN A 412 -4.20 23.32 -38.23
C GLN A 412 -5.70 23.14 -38.11
N THR A 413 -6.44 23.85 -38.96
CA THR A 413 -7.88 23.69 -39.16
C THR A 413 -8.12 22.91 -40.43
N THR A 414 -8.95 21.88 -40.36
CA THR A 414 -9.40 21.09 -41.52
C THR A 414 -10.93 21.13 -41.60
N CYS A 415 -11.48 21.50 -42.73
CA CYS A 415 -12.93 21.45 -42.98
C CYS A 415 -13.20 20.45 -44.07
N THR A 416 -13.99 19.42 -43.80
CA THR A 416 -14.28 18.34 -44.74
C THR A 416 -15.73 18.32 -45.16
N ARG A 417 -15.97 17.83 -46.40
CA ARG A 417 -17.25 17.90 -47.06
C ARG A 417 -18.28 16.88 -46.58
N GLU A 418 -17.86 15.88 -45.89
CA GLU A 418 -18.76 14.78 -45.50
C GLU A 418 -18.84 14.64 -43.97
N LYS A 419 -20.07 14.68 -43.48
CA LYS A 419 -20.39 14.50 -42.04
C LYS A 419 -19.85 13.18 -41.48
N ALA A 420 -19.70 12.18 -42.31
CA ALA A 420 -19.34 10.82 -41.94
C ALA A 420 -17.84 10.59 -41.73
N THR A 421 -16.98 11.54 -42.09
CA THR A 421 -15.52 11.34 -42.06
C THR A 421 -14.80 12.22 -41.04
N THR A 422 -15.50 13.04 -40.29
CA THR A 422 -14.90 13.91 -39.29
C THR A 422 -14.95 13.22 -37.92
N SER A 423 -14.01 12.34 -37.71
CA SER A 423 -13.83 11.72 -36.39
C SER A 423 -12.92 12.57 -35.53
N GLY A 424 -13.23 12.70 -34.26
CA GLY A 424 -12.38 13.43 -33.33
C GLY A 424 -12.92 13.47 -31.92
N LEU A 425 -12.16 14.11 -31.08
CA LEU A 425 -12.54 14.36 -29.69
C LEU A 425 -13.54 15.52 -29.64
N GLY A 426 -14.39 15.51 -28.63
CA GLY A 426 -15.35 16.58 -28.39
C GLY A 426 -15.09 17.30 -27.07
N SER A 427 -15.06 18.62 -27.11
CA SER A 427 -15.12 19.47 -25.94
C SER A 427 -16.43 20.20 -25.89
N CYS A 428 -17.10 20.19 -24.75
CA CYS A 428 -18.38 20.83 -24.58
C CYS A 428 -18.26 22.15 -23.84
N ARG A 429 -19.02 23.15 -24.25
CA ARG A 429 -19.30 24.34 -23.43
C ARG A 429 -20.18 23.92 -22.27
N VAL A 430 -19.84 24.34 -21.08
CA VAL A 430 -20.66 24.17 -19.88
C VAL A 430 -21.14 25.52 -19.41
N PRO A 431 -22.37 25.60 -18.90
CA PRO A 431 -22.96 26.83 -18.40
C PRO A 431 -22.15 27.48 -17.29
#